data_2d2a56c9963ae2876d6a18d0012dc0d0
#
_entry.id   2d2a56c9963ae2876d6a18d0012dc0d0
#
_cell.length_a   1.000
_cell.length_b   1.000
_cell.length_c   1.000
_cell.angle_alpha   90.00
_cell.angle_beta   90.00
_cell.angle_gamma   90.00
#
_symmetry.space_group_name_H-M   'P 1'
#
loop_
_entity.id
_entity.type
_entity.pdbx_description
1 polymer ?
#
loop_
_entity_poly.entity_id
_entity_poly.type
_entity_poly.pdbx_seq_one_letter_code
_entity_poly.pdbx_strand_id
1 'polypeptide(L)'
;MPTIQGHRGCRGLLPENTISAFVNAIKLGCDYIELDVTVTGENQILVSHDAFPNANFCTHHEVELTRDNEKEFNFYQMSYEEIKQFDCGIKPHPRFPMQANIPSHKPLLKDLVLEIDKHSENIIYNIELKSKVETDNLYH
;
A
#
# COMPACT_ATOMS: atom_id res chain seq x y z
N MET A 1 -14.06 15.07 -21.44
CA MET A 1 -14.72 14.14 -20.52
C MET A 1 -14.01 14.18 -19.18
N PRO A 2 -14.70 13.99 -18.04
CA PRO A 2 -14.01 13.92 -16.75
C PRO A 2 -13.10 12.69 -16.72
N THR A 3 -11.93 12.84 -16.10
CA THR A 3 -11.00 11.73 -15.87
C THR A 3 -11.29 11.08 -14.52
N ILE A 4 -11.07 9.76 -14.43
CA ILE A 4 -11.31 8.98 -13.22
C ILE A 4 -9.96 8.52 -12.64
N GLN A 5 -9.78 8.77 -11.34
CA GLN A 5 -8.59 8.36 -10.61
C GLN A 5 -8.92 7.31 -9.55
N GLY A 6 -8.21 6.20 -9.57
CA GLY A 6 -8.28 5.18 -8.53
C GLY A 6 -7.40 5.54 -7.33
N HIS A 7 -8.00 6.06 -6.23
CA HIS A 7 -7.30 6.46 -5.01
C HIS A 7 -6.79 5.23 -4.25
N ARG A 8 -5.48 5.06 -4.19
CA ARG A 8 -4.78 3.87 -3.69
C ARG A 8 -5.23 2.58 -4.39
N GLY A 9 -5.55 2.69 -5.67
CA GLY A 9 -6.27 1.71 -6.45
C GLY A 9 -7.79 1.84 -6.27
N CYS A 10 -8.51 0.74 -6.32
CA CYS A 10 -9.94 0.73 -6.02
C CYS A 10 -10.21 0.35 -4.55
N ARG A 11 -9.69 1.13 -3.59
CA ARG A 11 -9.67 0.77 -2.16
C ARG A 11 -11.04 0.56 -1.52
N GLY A 12 -12.09 1.05 -2.13
CA GLY A 12 -13.46 0.74 -1.69
C GLY A 12 -13.86 -0.72 -1.91
N LEU A 13 -13.19 -1.42 -2.82
CA LEU A 13 -13.49 -2.79 -3.25
C LEU A 13 -12.39 -3.80 -2.92
N LEU A 14 -11.13 -3.37 -2.94
CA LEU A 14 -9.95 -4.21 -2.69
C LEU A 14 -8.96 -3.49 -1.75
N PRO A 15 -8.09 -4.25 -1.05
CA PRO A 15 -7.13 -3.67 -0.10
C PRO A 15 -6.25 -2.58 -0.74
N GLU A 16 -6.17 -1.43 -0.08
CA GLU A 16 -5.47 -0.25 -0.57
C GLU A 16 -3.98 -0.47 -0.83
N ASN A 17 -3.43 0.23 -1.83
CA ASN A 17 -2.01 0.19 -2.17
C ASN A 17 -1.50 -1.24 -2.39
N THR A 18 -2.31 -2.06 -3.04
CA THR A 18 -1.96 -3.43 -3.45
C THR A 18 -2.05 -3.59 -4.97
N ILE A 19 -1.29 -4.51 -5.51
CA ILE A 19 -1.29 -4.79 -6.97
C ILE A 19 -2.72 -5.10 -7.45
N SER A 20 -3.47 -5.93 -6.71
CA SER A 20 -4.85 -6.29 -7.06
C SER A 20 -5.78 -5.08 -7.13
N ALA A 21 -5.64 -4.12 -6.21
CA ALA A 21 -6.45 -2.90 -6.19
C ALA A 21 -6.17 -2.01 -7.40
N PHE A 22 -4.91 -1.89 -7.83
CA PHE A 22 -4.53 -1.10 -9.00
C PHE A 22 -4.95 -1.75 -10.30
N VAL A 23 -4.70 -3.05 -10.45
CA VAL A 23 -5.14 -3.81 -11.64
C VAL A 23 -6.65 -3.73 -11.81
N ASN A 24 -7.40 -3.85 -10.71
CA ASN A 24 -8.86 -3.74 -10.77
C ASN A 24 -9.33 -2.31 -11.08
N ALA A 25 -8.64 -1.27 -10.59
CA ALA A 25 -8.94 0.12 -10.96
C ALA A 25 -8.81 0.35 -12.47
N ILE A 26 -7.78 -0.22 -13.10
CA ILE A 26 -7.59 -0.17 -14.55
C ILE A 26 -8.73 -0.90 -15.27
N LYS A 27 -9.12 -2.09 -14.82
CA LYS A 27 -10.23 -2.85 -15.39
C LYS A 27 -11.58 -2.13 -15.27
N LEU A 28 -11.75 -1.30 -14.24
CA LEU A 28 -12.92 -0.46 -14.04
C LEU A 28 -12.91 0.83 -14.89
N GLY A 29 -11.85 1.07 -15.65
CA GLY A 29 -11.75 2.20 -16.58
C GLY A 29 -11.17 3.48 -15.97
N CYS A 30 -10.37 3.39 -14.91
CA CYS A 30 -9.64 4.54 -14.40
C CYS A 30 -8.56 4.99 -15.40
N ASP A 31 -8.46 6.31 -15.59
CA ASP A 31 -7.42 6.94 -16.41
C ASP A 31 -6.11 7.11 -15.64
N TYR A 32 -6.23 7.27 -14.33
CA TYR A 32 -5.13 7.47 -13.38
C TYR A 32 -5.22 6.46 -12.27
N ILE A 33 -4.08 6.03 -11.76
CA ILE A 33 -3.96 5.39 -10.46
C ILE A 33 -3.15 6.29 -9.54
N GLU A 34 -3.70 6.55 -8.38
CA GLU A 34 -3.00 7.28 -7.31
C GLU A 34 -2.45 6.28 -6.31
N LEU A 35 -1.24 6.47 -5.88
CA LEU A 35 -0.54 5.62 -4.93
C LEU A 35 0.39 6.42 -4.02
N ASP A 36 0.58 5.89 -2.83
CA ASP A 36 1.49 6.45 -1.85
C ASP A 36 2.78 5.63 -1.82
N VAL A 37 3.92 6.29 -1.66
CA VAL A 37 5.20 5.61 -1.51
C VAL A 37 5.96 6.08 -0.27
N THR A 38 6.67 5.14 0.33
CA THR A 38 7.65 5.32 1.38
C THR A 38 8.90 4.48 1.05
N VAL A 39 9.86 4.38 1.94
CA VAL A 39 11.14 3.68 1.71
C VAL A 39 11.36 2.61 2.76
N THR A 40 11.94 1.48 2.37
CA THR A 40 12.36 0.42 3.30
C THR A 40 13.73 0.72 3.89
N GLY A 41 14.13 -0.01 4.94
CA GLY A 41 15.48 0.05 5.49
C GLY A 41 16.59 -0.35 4.52
N GLU A 42 16.23 -0.98 3.40
CA GLU A 42 17.14 -1.36 2.30
C GLU A 42 17.11 -0.36 1.13
N ASN A 43 16.55 0.84 1.33
CA ASN A 43 16.39 1.89 0.31
C ASN A 43 15.56 1.47 -0.90
N GLN A 44 14.60 0.57 -0.73
CA GLN A 44 13.65 0.20 -1.77
C GLN A 44 12.38 1.03 -1.63
N ILE A 45 11.75 1.39 -2.75
CA ILE A 45 10.50 2.16 -2.74
C ILE A 45 9.33 1.22 -2.51
N LEU A 46 8.65 1.42 -1.37
CA LEU A 46 7.50 0.64 -0.93
C LEU A 46 6.20 1.39 -1.22
N VAL A 47 5.20 0.70 -1.73
CA VAL A 47 3.87 1.29 -1.95
C VAL A 47 3.06 1.17 -0.67
N SER A 48 3.03 2.25 0.10
CA SER A 48 2.33 2.33 1.39
C SER A 48 2.06 3.77 1.78
N HIS A 49 0.88 4.04 2.33
CA HIS A 49 0.53 5.34 2.86
C HIS A 49 1.26 5.66 4.17
N ASP A 50 1.35 4.68 5.05
CA ASP A 50 2.05 4.81 6.33
C ASP A 50 3.42 4.13 6.25
N ALA A 51 4.40 4.63 7.00
CA ALA A 51 5.72 4.02 7.15
C ALA A 51 5.73 2.92 8.24
N PHE A 52 4.57 2.36 8.52
CA PHE A 52 4.34 1.28 9.49
C PHE A 52 3.08 0.49 9.10
N PRO A 53 2.89 -0.74 9.60
CA PRO A 53 1.68 -1.51 9.33
C PRO A 53 0.51 -0.92 10.14
N ASN A 54 -0.50 -0.39 9.45
CA ASN A 54 -1.65 0.23 10.09
C ASN A 54 -2.56 -0.83 10.74
N ALA A 55 -2.66 -0.82 12.06
CA ALA A 55 -3.41 -1.81 12.83
C ALA A 55 -4.93 -1.84 12.54
N ASN A 56 -5.47 -0.82 11.88
CA ASN A 56 -6.88 -0.84 11.48
C ASN A 56 -7.18 -1.93 10.44
N PHE A 57 -6.20 -2.28 9.59
CA PHE A 57 -6.41 -3.25 8.51
C PHE A 57 -5.21 -4.18 8.24
N CYS A 58 -4.10 -4.03 8.96
CA CYS A 58 -2.97 -4.96 8.89
C CYS A 58 -2.95 -5.92 10.08
N THR A 59 -2.38 -7.10 9.86
CA THR A 59 -2.14 -8.13 10.88
C THR A 59 -0.76 -8.74 10.71
N HIS A 60 -0.27 -9.42 11.74
CA HIS A 60 0.94 -10.24 11.69
C HIS A 60 0.69 -11.56 12.37
N HIS A 61 1.25 -12.65 11.85
CA HIS A 61 0.97 -14.01 12.35
C HIS A 61 1.62 -14.32 13.70
N GLU A 62 2.69 -13.61 14.08
CA GLU A 62 3.43 -13.84 15.35
C GLU A 62 3.19 -12.75 16.40
N VAL A 63 2.68 -11.58 16.00
CA VAL A 63 2.52 -10.42 16.88
C VAL A 63 1.10 -9.90 16.79
N GLU A 64 0.48 -9.63 17.95
CA GLU A 64 -0.77 -8.90 17.99
C GLU A 64 -0.51 -7.42 17.66
N LEU A 65 -0.87 -7.01 16.45
CA LEU A 65 -0.72 -5.64 16.00
C LEU A 65 -1.84 -4.77 16.54
N THR A 66 -1.49 -3.68 17.24
CA THR A 66 -2.40 -2.73 17.86
C THR A 66 -2.03 -1.30 17.50
N ARG A 67 -2.94 -0.35 17.77
CA ARG A 67 -2.65 1.09 17.59
C ARG A 67 -1.50 1.58 18.48
N ASP A 68 -1.26 0.91 19.60
CA ASP A 68 -0.22 1.30 20.56
C ASP A 68 1.17 0.86 20.11
N ASN A 69 1.28 -0.29 19.38
CA ASN A 69 2.55 -0.84 18.95
C ASN A 69 2.85 -0.74 17.44
N GLU A 70 1.88 -0.33 16.61
CA GLU A 70 2.05 -0.31 15.15
C GLU A 70 3.26 0.50 14.67
N LYS A 71 3.58 1.60 15.36
CA LYS A 71 4.71 2.47 15.00
C LYS A 71 6.08 1.93 15.42
N GLU A 72 6.14 0.89 16.22
CA GLU A 72 7.38 0.19 16.54
C GLU A 72 7.91 -0.58 15.33
N PHE A 73 7.02 -0.96 14.41
CA PHE A 73 7.35 -1.62 13.14
C PHE A 73 7.61 -0.56 12.05
N ASN A 74 8.70 0.18 12.20
CA ASN A 74 9.05 1.27 11.30
C ASN A 74 9.65 0.71 9.99
N PHE A 75 8.95 0.88 8.87
CA PHE A 75 9.37 0.39 7.55
C PHE A 75 10.70 0.97 7.09
N TYR A 76 11.07 2.17 7.52
CA TYR A 76 12.39 2.77 7.23
C TYR A 76 13.57 1.98 7.83
N GLN A 77 13.32 1.13 8.81
CA GLN A 77 14.32 0.32 9.50
C GLN A 77 14.20 -1.17 9.20
N MET A 78 13.20 -1.58 8.43
CA MET A 78 12.89 -2.98 8.15
C MET A 78 13.31 -3.37 6.74
N SER A 79 13.73 -4.63 6.58
CA SER A 79 13.91 -5.23 5.27
C SER A 79 12.53 -5.46 4.61
N TYR A 80 12.53 -5.57 3.29
CA TYR A 80 11.29 -5.89 2.59
C TYR A 80 10.74 -7.27 2.96
N GLU A 81 11.60 -8.23 3.24
CA GLU A 81 11.18 -9.56 3.70
C GLU A 81 10.43 -9.51 5.04
N GLU A 82 10.85 -8.66 5.97
CA GLU A 82 10.13 -8.43 7.22
C GLU A 82 8.79 -7.72 6.99
N ILE A 83 8.77 -6.72 6.10
CA ILE A 83 7.54 -5.96 5.77
C ILE A 83 6.47 -6.87 5.15
N LYS A 84 6.87 -7.82 4.30
CA LYS A 84 5.94 -8.78 3.67
C LYS A 84 5.25 -9.73 4.66
N GLN A 85 5.72 -9.85 5.88
CA GLN A 85 5.08 -10.67 6.91
C GLN A 85 3.78 -10.04 7.43
N PHE A 86 3.55 -8.76 7.16
CA PHE A 86 2.30 -8.11 7.50
C PHE A 86 1.27 -8.35 6.38
N ASP A 87 0.16 -8.96 6.74
CA ASP A 87 -1.02 -9.03 5.87
C ASP A 87 -1.86 -7.76 6.07
N CYS A 88 -2.10 -7.03 4.99
CA CYS A 88 -2.87 -5.79 5.01
C CYS A 88 -4.13 -5.87 4.13
N GLY A 89 -4.76 -7.05 4.08
CA GLY A 89 -5.94 -7.25 3.24
C GLY A 89 -6.97 -8.22 3.80
N ILE A 90 -6.56 -9.17 4.64
CA ILE A 90 -7.50 -10.16 5.18
C ILE A 90 -8.37 -9.59 6.32
N LYS A 91 -7.85 -8.63 7.08
CA LYS A 91 -8.60 -7.96 8.13
C LYS A 91 -9.59 -6.97 7.52
N PRO A 92 -10.89 -7.02 7.90
CA PRO A 92 -11.88 -6.06 7.40
C PRO A 92 -11.47 -4.61 7.68
N HIS A 93 -11.55 -3.77 6.64
CA HIS A 93 -11.22 -2.36 6.76
C HIS A 93 -12.41 -1.60 7.37
N PRO A 94 -12.23 -0.83 8.48
CA PRO A 94 -13.36 -0.22 9.20
C PRO A 94 -14.13 0.84 8.38
N ARG A 95 -13.48 1.45 7.37
CA ARG A 95 -14.09 2.47 6.51
C ARG A 95 -14.73 1.92 5.24
N PHE A 96 -14.39 0.70 4.84
CA PHE A 96 -14.79 0.13 3.55
C PHE A 96 -15.46 -1.24 3.74
N PRO A 97 -16.74 -1.26 4.13
CA PRO A 97 -17.44 -2.52 4.42
C PRO A 97 -17.66 -3.40 3.19
N MET A 98 -17.56 -2.83 1.98
CA MET A 98 -17.67 -3.56 0.71
C MET A 98 -16.32 -4.10 0.20
N GLN A 99 -15.21 -3.76 0.88
CA GLN A 99 -13.89 -4.23 0.48
C GLN A 99 -13.79 -5.76 0.68
N ALA A 100 -13.32 -6.47 -0.35
CA ALA A 100 -13.05 -7.89 -0.24
C ALA A 100 -11.87 -8.15 0.70
N ASN A 101 -12.01 -9.14 1.59
CA ASN A 101 -10.95 -9.55 2.52
C ASN A 101 -10.04 -10.55 1.81
N ILE A 102 -8.94 -10.07 1.27
CA ILE A 102 -7.98 -10.85 0.48
C ILE A 102 -6.59 -10.71 1.11
N PRO A 103 -5.89 -11.81 1.43
CA PRO A 103 -4.51 -11.75 1.90
C PRO A 103 -3.65 -10.90 0.95
N SER A 104 -3.00 -9.88 1.48
CA SER A 104 -2.26 -8.90 0.69
C SER A 104 -1.08 -8.33 1.47
N HIS A 105 0.05 -8.17 0.80
CA HIS A 105 1.19 -7.43 1.35
C HIS A 105 1.42 -6.13 0.57
N LYS A 106 2.17 -5.21 1.14
CA LYS A 106 2.58 -3.97 0.48
C LYS A 106 3.61 -4.30 -0.60
N PRO A 107 3.39 -3.94 -1.89
CA PRO A 107 4.34 -4.23 -2.95
C PRO A 107 5.47 -3.20 -2.99
N LEU A 108 6.60 -3.56 -3.60
CA LEU A 108 7.57 -2.58 -4.07
C LEU A 108 7.04 -1.87 -5.32
N LEU A 109 7.38 -0.60 -5.48
CA LEU A 109 6.94 0.19 -6.63
C LEU A 109 7.36 -0.45 -7.96
N LYS A 110 8.59 -0.99 -8.03
CA LYS A 110 9.08 -1.66 -9.25
C LYS A 110 8.22 -2.84 -9.66
N ASP A 111 7.77 -3.64 -8.69
CA ASP A 111 6.95 -4.84 -8.96
C ASP A 111 5.53 -4.43 -9.36
N LEU A 112 5.00 -3.36 -8.76
CA LEU A 112 3.73 -2.78 -9.15
C LEU A 112 3.76 -2.30 -10.60
N VAL A 113 4.77 -1.51 -10.99
CA VAL A 113 4.89 -0.97 -12.35
C VAL A 113 4.99 -2.10 -13.38
N LEU A 114 5.83 -3.11 -13.11
CA LEU A 114 5.96 -4.28 -13.99
C LEU A 114 4.63 -5.03 -14.17
N GLU A 115 3.82 -5.13 -13.13
CA GLU A 115 2.52 -5.79 -13.23
C GLU A 115 1.50 -4.91 -13.98
N ILE A 116 1.48 -3.61 -13.72
CA ILE A 116 0.59 -2.66 -14.38
C ILE A 116 0.84 -2.60 -15.90
N ASP A 117 2.09 -2.63 -16.32
CA ASP A 117 2.48 -2.60 -17.75
C ASP A 117 1.89 -3.77 -18.55
N LYS A 118 1.57 -4.89 -17.89
CA LYS A 118 0.87 -6.02 -18.52
C LYS A 118 -0.62 -5.73 -18.80
N HIS A 119 -1.20 -4.75 -18.14
CA HIS A 119 -2.64 -4.44 -18.21
C HIS A 119 -2.96 -3.15 -18.95
N SER A 120 -2.06 -2.20 -18.99
CA SER A 120 -2.25 -0.91 -19.67
C SER A 120 -0.92 -0.25 -20.01
N GLU A 121 -0.82 0.26 -21.25
CA GLU A 121 0.32 1.08 -21.70
C GLU A 121 0.08 2.58 -21.50
N ASN A 122 -1.13 2.99 -21.15
CA ASN A 122 -1.56 4.38 -21.14
C ASN A 122 -1.99 4.89 -19.77
N ILE A 123 -1.89 4.08 -18.72
CA ILE A 123 -2.26 4.51 -17.38
C ILE A 123 -1.29 5.58 -16.87
N ILE A 124 -1.85 6.57 -16.21
CA ILE A 124 -1.05 7.66 -15.62
C ILE A 124 -0.93 7.41 -14.11
N TYR A 125 0.30 7.49 -13.61
CA TYR A 125 0.62 7.35 -12.20
C TYR A 125 0.62 8.71 -11.52
N ASN A 126 -0.18 8.86 -10.46
CA ASN A 126 -0.12 9.97 -9.52
C ASN A 126 0.53 9.45 -8.24
N ILE A 127 1.82 9.75 -8.04
CA ILE A 127 2.62 9.20 -6.93
C ILE A 127 2.78 10.26 -5.84
N GLU A 128 2.26 9.98 -4.64
CA GLU A 128 2.44 10.80 -3.46
C GLU A 128 3.62 10.31 -2.63
N LEU A 129 4.62 11.16 -2.43
CA LEU A 129 5.74 10.88 -1.52
C LEU A 129 5.29 11.12 -0.08
N LYS A 130 5.28 10.06 0.72
CA LYS A 130 4.92 10.17 2.14
C LYS A 130 6.14 10.40 3.00
N SER A 131 6.12 11.51 3.72
CA SER A 131 7.15 11.94 4.66
C SER A 131 6.45 12.43 5.92
N LYS A 132 6.89 11.96 7.08
CA LYS A 132 6.38 12.38 8.39
C LYS A 132 7.53 12.67 9.33
N VAL A 133 7.48 13.82 10.01
CA VAL A 133 8.51 14.25 10.97
C VAL A 133 8.82 13.19 12.03
N GLU A 134 7.81 12.43 12.46
CA GLU A 134 7.93 11.37 13.47
C GLU A 134 8.77 10.17 12.98
N THR A 135 8.82 9.93 11.68
CA THR A 135 9.53 8.81 11.07
C THR A 135 10.80 9.26 10.35
N ASP A 136 10.86 10.50 9.86
CA ASP A 136 11.99 11.03 9.11
C ASP A 136 13.23 11.27 9.98
N ASN A 137 13.04 11.56 11.27
CA ASN A 137 14.15 11.69 12.24
C ASN A 137 14.96 10.41 12.44
N LEU A 138 14.55 9.28 11.86
CA LEU A 138 15.26 8.00 11.94
C LEU A 138 16.23 7.79 10.77
N TYR A 139 16.31 8.74 9.82
CA TYR A 139 17.27 8.76 8.72
C TYR A 139 18.60 9.46 9.07
N HIS A 140 18.69 10.07 10.23
CA HIS A 140 19.87 10.86 10.64
C HIS A 140 20.64 10.21 11.76
#